data_15a7ab899af82b4156a05fe0114fc59a
#
_entry.id   15a7ab899af82b4156a05fe0114fc59a
#
_cell.length_a   1.000
_cell.length_b   1.000
_cell.length_c   1.000
_cell.angle_alpha   90.00
_cell.angle_beta   90.00
_cell.angle_gamma   90.00
#
_symmetry.space_group_name_H-M   'P 1'
#
loop_
_entity.id
_entity.type
_entity.pdbx_description
1 polymer ?
#
loop_
_entity_poly.entity_id
_entity_poly.type
_entity_poly.pdbx_seq_one_letter_code
_entity_poly.pdbx_strand_id
1 'polypeptide(L)'
;MKRLLSLMLTLLLTAGLLLPCAKAEDTVLEPLWHVPDYVQWLLDVARGEIGYKEGPHGYSKYGEWAGDAYAQWCAEFLCWCVDQVDQQHGTELLRNVYPM
;
A
#
# COMPACT_ATOMS: atom_id res chain seq x y z
N MET A 1 21.98 -11.58 -54.95
CA MET A 1 21.37 -10.35 -54.40
C MET A 1 20.11 -10.60 -53.58
N LYS A 2 19.14 -11.38 -54.08
CA LYS A 2 17.91 -11.67 -53.34
C LYS A 2 18.13 -12.43 -52.04
N ARG A 3 19.15 -13.30 -51.95
CA ARG A 3 19.46 -14.08 -50.73
C ARG A 3 20.11 -13.24 -49.64
N LEU A 4 20.92 -12.24 -49.99
CA LEU A 4 21.54 -11.32 -49.06
C LEU A 4 20.51 -10.35 -48.43
N LEU A 5 19.55 -9.90 -49.23
CA LEU A 5 18.48 -9.02 -48.77
C LEU A 5 17.56 -9.74 -47.78
N SER A 6 17.27 -11.04 -48.03
CA SER A 6 16.46 -11.87 -47.14
C SER A 6 17.16 -12.15 -45.84
N LEU A 7 18.49 -12.38 -45.85
CA LEU A 7 19.30 -12.59 -44.64
C LEU A 7 19.40 -11.32 -43.78
N MET A 8 19.51 -10.17 -44.41
CA MET A 8 19.54 -8.87 -43.73
C MET A 8 18.17 -8.56 -43.05
N LEU A 9 17.10 -8.87 -43.76
CA LEU A 9 15.74 -8.67 -43.23
C LEU A 9 15.44 -9.60 -42.04
N THR A 10 15.88 -10.86 -42.12
CA THR A 10 15.72 -11.81 -41.03
C THR A 10 16.55 -11.43 -39.80
N LEU A 11 17.74 -10.88 -40.00
CA LEU A 11 18.61 -10.40 -38.94
C LEU A 11 18.01 -9.19 -38.21
N LEU A 12 17.40 -8.27 -38.97
CA LEU A 12 16.69 -7.10 -38.43
C LEU A 12 15.43 -7.49 -37.61
N LEU A 13 14.70 -8.50 -38.06
CA LEU A 13 13.54 -9.02 -37.36
C LEU A 13 13.93 -9.75 -36.08
N THR A 14 15.02 -10.50 -36.07
CA THR A 14 15.52 -11.18 -34.85
C THR A 14 16.10 -10.20 -33.84
N ALA A 15 16.74 -9.12 -34.28
CA ALA A 15 17.24 -8.09 -33.38
C ALA A 15 16.08 -7.32 -32.70
N GLY A 16 14.97 -7.11 -33.44
CA GLY A 16 13.77 -6.50 -32.87
C GLY A 16 13.05 -7.35 -31.81
N LEU A 17 13.14 -8.69 -31.92
CA LEU A 17 12.58 -9.62 -30.95
C LEU A 17 13.44 -9.78 -29.69
N LEU A 18 14.72 -9.44 -29.76
CA LEU A 18 15.66 -9.51 -28.65
C LEU A 18 15.71 -8.22 -27.83
N LEU A 19 15.03 -7.16 -28.26
CA LEU A 19 14.86 -5.97 -27.43
C LEU A 19 14.00 -6.35 -26.21
N PRO A 20 14.56 -6.26 -24.99
CA PRO A 20 13.76 -6.53 -23.82
C PRO A 20 12.56 -5.57 -23.82
N CYS A 21 11.37 -6.12 -23.71
CA CYS A 21 10.20 -5.32 -23.39
C CYS A 21 10.58 -4.40 -22.25
N ALA A 22 10.32 -3.09 -22.41
CA ALA A 22 10.59 -2.13 -21.36
C ALA A 22 10.15 -2.70 -20.02
N LYS A 23 11.08 -2.74 -19.08
CA LYS A 23 10.82 -3.24 -17.73
C LYS A 23 9.88 -2.26 -17.03
N ALA A 24 8.60 -2.34 -17.36
CA ALA A 24 7.55 -1.60 -16.67
C ALA A 24 7.50 -1.93 -15.17
N GLU A 25 8.08 -3.07 -14.79
CA GLU A 25 8.13 -3.58 -13.44
C GLU A 25 9.05 -2.79 -12.51
N ASP A 26 10.06 -2.10 -13.06
CA ASP A 26 11.04 -1.36 -12.27
C ASP A 26 10.70 0.14 -12.13
N THR A 27 9.63 0.59 -12.76
CA THR A 27 9.16 1.97 -12.60
C THR A 27 8.23 2.05 -11.38
N VAL A 28 8.77 1.89 -10.19
CA VAL A 28 8.14 2.46 -9.01
C VAL A 28 8.27 3.97 -9.18
N LEU A 29 7.16 4.63 -9.53
CA LEU A 29 7.11 6.08 -9.58
C LEU A 29 7.31 6.58 -8.15
N GLU A 30 8.48 7.15 -7.88
CA GLU A 30 8.70 7.91 -6.65
C GLU A 30 7.68 9.03 -6.59
N PRO A 31 7.00 9.21 -5.43
CA PRO A 31 6.07 10.33 -5.30
C PRO A 31 6.82 11.66 -5.49
N LEU A 32 6.23 12.54 -6.30
CA LEU A 32 6.82 13.86 -6.59
C LEU A 32 6.78 14.82 -5.39
N TRP A 33 6.17 14.42 -4.30
CA TRP A 33 6.03 15.21 -3.08
C TRP A 33 6.47 14.40 -1.87
N HIS A 34 6.94 15.10 -0.86
CA HIS A 34 7.28 14.49 0.41
C HIS A 34 6.01 14.00 1.13
N VAL A 35 6.00 12.73 1.50
CA VAL A 35 4.93 12.16 2.32
C VAL A 35 5.20 12.50 3.78
N PRO A 36 4.26 13.11 4.51
CA PRO A 36 4.45 13.40 5.92
C PRO A 36 4.77 12.14 6.74
N ASP A 37 5.60 12.29 7.75
CA ASP A 37 6.06 11.17 8.57
C ASP A 37 4.90 10.41 9.22
N TYR A 38 3.85 11.09 9.63
CA TYR A 38 2.69 10.44 10.26
C TYR A 38 1.99 9.43 9.33
N VAL A 39 2.06 9.61 8.03
CA VAL A 39 1.52 8.64 7.06
C VAL A 39 2.31 7.33 7.14
N GLN A 40 3.63 7.42 7.20
CA GLN A 40 4.48 6.24 7.34
C GLN A 40 4.24 5.55 8.69
N TRP A 41 4.11 6.30 9.76
CA TRP A 41 3.81 5.77 11.09
C TRP A 41 2.46 5.04 11.11
N LEU A 42 1.45 5.61 10.45
CA LEU A 42 0.13 5.00 10.31
C LEU A 42 0.20 3.67 9.55
N LEU A 43 0.93 3.63 8.44
CA LEU A 43 1.13 2.42 7.65
C LEU A 43 1.88 1.34 8.46
N ASP A 44 2.85 1.72 9.24
CA ASP A 44 3.62 0.79 10.08
C ASP A 44 2.73 0.16 11.16
N VAL A 45 1.87 0.94 11.81
CA VAL A 45 0.89 0.42 12.76
C VAL A 45 -0.07 -0.55 12.05
N ALA A 46 -0.61 -0.16 10.91
CA ALA A 46 -1.55 -1.00 10.17
C ALA A 46 -0.91 -2.31 9.72
N ARG A 47 0.34 -2.28 9.26
CA ARG A 47 1.10 -3.49 8.90
C ARG A 47 1.30 -4.44 10.07
N GLY A 48 1.50 -3.90 11.26
CA GLY A 48 1.61 -4.70 12.48
C GLY A 48 0.35 -5.50 12.82
N GLU A 49 -0.78 -5.11 12.25
CA GLU A 49 -2.07 -5.77 12.47
C GLU A 49 -2.44 -6.79 11.38
N ILE A 50 -1.59 -6.97 10.38
CA ILE A 50 -1.81 -7.98 9.33
C ILE A 50 -1.92 -9.37 9.98
N GLY A 51 -2.98 -10.09 9.64
CA GLY A 51 -3.28 -11.40 10.23
C GLY A 51 -4.31 -11.34 11.36
N TYR A 52 -4.69 -10.16 11.82
CA TYR A 52 -5.78 -10.04 12.79
C TYR A 52 -7.08 -10.57 12.19
N LYS A 53 -7.81 -11.36 12.95
CA LYS A 53 -9.11 -11.91 12.57
C LYS A 53 -10.13 -11.55 13.63
N GLU A 54 -11.32 -11.17 13.20
CA GLU A 54 -12.44 -10.94 14.10
C GLU A 54 -12.81 -12.22 14.87
N GLY A 55 -13.30 -12.06 16.07
CA GLY A 55 -13.79 -13.13 16.90
C GLY A 55 -15.23 -13.52 16.59
N PRO A 56 -15.83 -14.38 17.46
CA PRO A 56 -17.23 -14.82 17.30
C PRO A 56 -18.18 -13.62 17.22
N HIS A 57 -19.21 -13.75 16.36
CA HIS A 57 -20.27 -12.74 16.18
C HIS A 57 -19.78 -11.39 15.67
N GLY A 58 -18.62 -11.35 15.01
CA GLY A 58 -18.06 -10.11 14.49
C GLY A 58 -17.34 -9.27 15.53
N TYR A 59 -16.98 -9.85 16.67
CA TYR A 59 -16.18 -9.16 17.68
C TYR A 59 -14.85 -8.67 17.12
N SER A 60 -14.50 -7.41 17.39
CA SER A 60 -13.16 -6.89 17.10
C SER A 60 -12.64 -6.06 18.27
N LYS A 61 -11.31 -6.13 18.48
CA LYS A 61 -10.65 -5.27 19.47
C LYS A 61 -10.76 -3.79 19.12
N TYR A 62 -10.88 -3.47 17.84
CA TYR A 62 -11.02 -2.09 17.35
C TYR A 62 -12.40 -1.54 17.67
N GLY A 63 -13.44 -2.34 17.45
CA GLY A 63 -14.80 -2.00 17.85
C GLY A 63 -14.93 -1.86 19.35
N GLU A 64 -14.34 -2.78 20.11
CA GLU A 64 -14.32 -2.70 21.58
C GLU A 64 -13.66 -1.42 22.07
N TRP A 65 -12.52 -1.05 21.50
CA TRP A 65 -11.83 0.21 21.78
C TRP A 65 -12.73 1.43 21.48
N ALA A 66 -13.48 1.38 20.40
CA ALA A 66 -14.38 2.48 20.00
C ALA A 66 -15.73 2.49 20.75
N GLY A 67 -16.00 1.47 21.56
CA GLY A 67 -17.23 1.39 22.35
C GLY A 67 -18.32 0.51 21.77
N ASP A 68 -18.09 -0.18 20.66
CA ASP A 68 -19.02 -1.14 20.06
C ASP A 68 -18.26 -2.35 19.51
N ALA A 69 -18.10 -3.35 20.34
CA ALA A 69 -17.28 -4.54 20.06
C ALA A 69 -17.76 -5.37 18.86
N TYR A 70 -19.02 -5.26 18.48
CA TYR A 70 -19.66 -6.06 17.45
C TYR A 70 -20.03 -5.25 16.20
N ALA A 71 -19.64 -3.98 16.13
CA ALA A 71 -19.84 -3.14 14.95
C ALA A 71 -18.96 -3.59 13.78
N GLN A 72 -19.31 -3.13 12.58
CA GLN A 72 -18.40 -3.21 11.44
C GLN A 72 -17.20 -2.30 11.71
N TRP A 73 -16.04 -2.87 11.81
CA TRP A 73 -14.86 -2.23 12.41
C TRP A 73 -13.89 -1.57 11.43
N CYS A 74 -14.28 -1.37 10.17
CA CYS A 74 -13.36 -0.76 9.19
C CYS A 74 -12.93 0.66 9.58
N ALA A 75 -13.89 1.50 9.97
CA ALA A 75 -13.61 2.88 10.41
C ALA A 75 -12.91 2.88 11.77
N GLU A 76 -13.37 2.06 12.69
CA GLU A 76 -12.78 1.90 14.02
C GLU A 76 -11.33 1.45 13.95
N PHE A 77 -10.99 0.57 13.01
CA PHE A 77 -9.61 0.14 12.76
C PHE A 77 -8.73 1.33 12.37
N LEU A 78 -9.18 2.18 11.43
CA LEU A 78 -8.44 3.36 11.02
C LEU A 78 -8.22 4.33 12.18
N CYS A 79 -9.27 4.61 12.95
CA CYS A 79 -9.18 5.46 14.13
C CYS A 79 -8.25 4.87 15.19
N TRP A 80 -8.33 3.58 15.41
CA TRP A 80 -7.45 2.86 16.33
C TRP A 80 -5.98 2.98 15.90
N CYS A 81 -5.69 2.82 14.61
CA CYS A 81 -4.33 2.99 14.10
C CYS A 81 -3.81 4.40 14.34
N VAL A 82 -4.64 5.43 14.12
CA VAL A 82 -4.28 6.82 14.38
C VAL A 82 -4.02 7.04 15.87
N ASP A 83 -4.85 6.46 16.74
CA ASP A 83 -4.65 6.53 18.21
C ASP A 83 -3.31 5.91 18.61
N GLN A 84 -2.95 4.77 18.03
CA GLN A 84 -1.65 4.14 18.30
C GLN A 84 -0.48 5.04 17.87
N VAL A 85 -0.59 5.72 16.72
CA VAL A 85 0.42 6.70 16.29
C VAL A 85 0.51 7.83 17.31
N ASP A 86 -0.61 8.37 17.75
CA ASP A 86 -0.64 9.44 18.75
C ASP A 86 0.04 9.03 20.05
N GLN A 87 -0.20 7.81 20.52
CA GLN A 87 0.44 7.28 21.74
C GLN A 87 1.96 7.09 21.56
N GLN A 88 2.39 6.60 20.40
CA GLN A 88 3.80 6.30 20.13
C GLN A 88 4.63 7.56 19.87
N HIS A 89 4.05 8.58 19.25
CA HIS A 89 4.76 9.77 18.78
C HIS A 89 4.36 11.06 19.49
N GLY A 90 3.42 11.01 20.40
CA GLY A 90 2.97 12.19 21.16
C GLY A 90 2.23 13.21 20.29
N THR A 91 1.55 12.76 19.25
CA THR A 91 0.75 13.59 18.34
C THR A 91 -0.72 13.64 18.77
N GLU A 92 -1.49 14.51 18.17
CA GLU A 92 -2.93 14.66 18.40
C GLU A 92 -3.73 14.53 17.08
N LEU A 93 -3.34 13.58 16.24
CA LEU A 93 -3.92 13.40 14.90
C LEU A 93 -5.38 12.95 14.98
N LEU A 94 -5.71 12.06 15.89
CA LEU A 94 -7.08 11.55 16.04
C LEU A 94 -8.05 12.68 16.37
N ARG A 95 -7.64 13.54 17.28
CA ARG A 95 -8.45 14.70 17.69
C ARG A 95 -8.65 15.74 16.58
N ASN A 96 -7.59 15.98 15.81
CA ASN A 96 -7.56 17.06 14.82
C ASN A 96 -8.07 16.64 13.45
N VAL A 97 -7.87 15.38 13.08
CA VAL A 97 -8.17 14.87 11.74
C VAL A 97 -9.39 13.96 11.74
N TYR A 98 -9.59 13.21 12.82
CA TYR A 98 -10.68 12.25 12.96
C TYR A 98 -11.47 12.50 14.25
N PRO A 99 -12.18 13.61 14.36
CA PRO A 99 -13.00 13.87 15.54
C PRO A 99 -14.10 12.81 15.64
N MET A 100 -14.04 12.04 16.70
CA MET A 100 -15.09 11.07 17.02
C MET A 100 -16.19 11.70 17.86
#